data_3836a6d8b78c8eabe655a4e7296c858d
#
_entry.id   3836a6d8b78c8eabe655a4e7296c858d
#
_cell.length_a   1.000
_cell.length_b   1.000
_cell.length_c   1.000
_cell.angle_alpha   90.00
_cell.angle_beta   90.00
_cell.angle_gamma   90.00
#
_symmetry.space_group_name_H-M   'P 1'
#
loop_
_entity.id
_entity.type
_entity.pdbx_description
1 polymer ?
#
loop_
_entity_poly.entity_id
_entity_poly.type
_entity_poly.pdbx_seq_one_letter_code
_entity_poly.pdbx_strand_id
1 'polypeptide(L)'
;MKKVLISLVLAMMSVAGYAQDVIGKWVTEGGDSQVEIYQSGDKLNGKIVWLKKGDGQLDVHNPDKKLQSRKLVGVNILTGLTKKGKKWEGGKIYNPKNGKTYKCSIWLDGNNLKVRGYIAMFYETQTWTKK
;
A
#
# COMPACT_ATOMS: atom_id res chain seq x y z
N MET A 1 19.30 5.89 -33.58
CA MET A 1 18.58 6.66 -32.56
C MET A 1 17.15 6.14 -32.30
N LYS A 2 16.35 5.95 -33.34
CA LYS A 2 14.97 5.44 -33.18
C LYS A 2 14.90 4.07 -32.50
N LYS A 3 15.82 3.15 -32.80
CA LYS A 3 15.89 1.81 -32.18
C LYS A 3 16.17 1.87 -30.69
N VAL A 4 17.01 2.81 -30.24
CA VAL A 4 17.34 3.00 -28.82
C VAL A 4 16.16 3.51 -28.06
N LEU A 5 15.40 4.47 -28.61
CA LEU A 5 14.18 5.00 -28.00
C LEU A 5 13.10 3.92 -27.85
N ILE A 6 12.92 3.07 -28.87
CA ILE A 6 11.96 1.97 -28.82
C ILE A 6 12.34 0.97 -27.73
N SER A 7 13.64 0.64 -27.59
CA SER A 7 14.12 -0.27 -26.56
C SER A 7 13.86 0.29 -25.15
N LEU A 8 14.07 1.58 -24.94
CA LEU A 8 13.79 2.25 -23.66
C LEU A 8 12.32 2.20 -23.30
N VAL A 9 11.43 2.46 -24.26
CA VAL A 9 9.98 2.41 -24.05
C VAL A 9 9.55 0.98 -23.67
N LEU A 10 10.07 -0.03 -24.35
CA LEU A 10 9.75 -1.43 -24.01
C LEU A 10 10.24 -1.81 -22.63
N ALA A 11 11.43 -1.35 -22.22
CA ALA A 11 11.96 -1.61 -20.87
C ALA A 11 11.09 -0.96 -19.80
N MET A 12 10.63 0.26 -20.03
CA MET A 12 9.71 0.94 -19.10
C MET A 12 8.37 0.23 -19.00
N MET A 13 7.83 -0.26 -20.11
CA MET A 13 6.58 -1.02 -20.11
C MET A 13 6.72 -2.33 -19.35
N SER A 14 7.85 -3.02 -19.45
CA SER A 14 8.11 -4.25 -18.69
C SER A 14 8.12 -4.01 -17.19
N VAL A 15 8.78 -2.92 -16.73
CA VAL A 15 8.80 -2.53 -15.31
C VAL A 15 7.39 -2.18 -14.83
N ALA A 16 6.64 -1.42 -15.62
CA ALA A 16 5.25 -1.08 -15.31
C ALA A 16 4.37 -2.33 -15.22
N GLY A 17 4.61 -3.35 -16.05
CA GLY A 17 3.88 -4.61 -16.01
C GLY A 17 4.00 -5.35 -14.68
N TYR A 18 5.19 -5.39 -14.08
CA TYR A 18 5.40 -6.01 -12.77
C TYR A 18 4.70 -5.25 -11.64
N ALA A 19 4.64 -3.94 -11.71
CA ALA A 19 3.95 -3.12 -10.72
C ALA A 19 2.43 -3.23 -10.84
N GLN A 20 1.88 -3.45 -12.05
CA GLN A 20 0.44 -3.50 -12.30
C GLN A 20 -0.27 -4.60 -11.53
N ASP A 21 0.41 -5.70 -11.18
CA ASP A 21 -0.21 -6.80 -10.46
C ASP A 21 -0.68 -6.40 -9.06
N VAL A 22 0.03 -5.51 -8.39
CA VAL A 22 -0.31 -5.03 -7.05
C VAL A 22 -0.94 -3.65 -7.07
N ILE A 23 -0.75 -2.87 -8.14
CA ILE A 23 -1.35 -1.54 -8.28
C ILE A 23 -2.85 -1.68 -8.49
N GLY A 24 -3.62 -0.85 -7.79
CA GLY A 24 -5.07 -0.83 -7.88
C GLY A 24 -5.70 -0.81 -6.51
N LYS A 25 -7.01 -1.05 -6.49
CA LYS A 25 -7.80 -0.99 -5.27
C LYS A 25 -7.96 -2.36 -4.64
N TRP A 26 -7.78 -2.40 -3.33
CA TRP A 26 -7.88 -3.62 -2.53
C TRP A 26 -8.83 -3.40 -1.37
N VAL A 27 -9.64 -4.43 -1.07
CA VAL A 27 -10.50 -4.46 0.10
C VAL A 27 -9.68 -5.07 1.24
N THR A 28 -9.56 -4.36 2.35
CA THR A 28 -8.81 -4.85 3.51
C THR A 28 -9.52 -6.05 4.16
N GLU A 29 -8.76 -6.84 4.90
CA GLU A 29 -9.32 -7.98 5.62
C GLU A 29 -10.45 -7.52 6.53
N GLY A 30 -11.58 -8.21 6.46
CA GLY A 30 -12.80 -7.81 7.19
C GLY A 30 -13.69 -6.82 6.45
N GLY A 31 -13.23 -6.20 5.38
CA GLY A 31 -14.06 -5.35 4.52
C GLY A 31 -14.31 -3.93 5.04
N ASP A 32 -13.58 -3.48 6.06
CA ASP A 32 -13.83 -2.17 6.68
C ASP A 32 -13.28 -0.99 5.88
N SER A 33 -12.34 -1.23 4.98
CA SER A 33 -11.74 -0.17 4.19
C SER A 33 -11.27 -0.67 2.83
N GLN A 34 -11.05 0.27 1.92
CA GLN A 34 -10.41 0.02 0.64
C GLN A 34 -9.19 0.90 0.52
N VAL A 35 -8.12 0.32 -0.01
CA VAL A 35 -6.82 0.96 -0.16
C VAL A 35 -6.43 0.90 -1.63
N GLU A 36 -6.00 2.03 -2.16
CA GLU A 36 -5.45 2.10 -3.51
C GLU A 36 -3.93 2.10 -3.43
N ILE A 37 -3.32 1.09 -4.04
CA ILE A 37 -1.87 1.01 -4.19
C ILE A 37 -1.49 1.68 -5.51
N TYR A 38 -0.51 2.58 -5.43
CA TYR A 38 -0.07 3.39 -6.57
C TYR A 38 1.44 3.58 -6.52
N GLN A 39 1.99 3.86 -7.67
CA GLN A 39 3.43 4.10 -7.81
C GLN A 39 3.77 5.52 -7.39
N SER A 40 4.83 5.65 -6.58
CA SER A 40 5.39 6.92 -6.12
C SER A 40 6.89 6.88 -6.35
N GLY A 41 7.33 7.42 -7.49
CA GLY A 41 8.71 7.26 -7.95
C GLY A 41 9.02 5.80 -8.26
N ASP A 42 10.07 5.25 -7.66
CA ASP A 42 10.46 3.85 -7.80
C ASP A 42 9.86 2.95 -6.70
N LYS A 43 8.97 3.50 -5.89
CA LYS A 43 8.36 2.81 -4.75
C LYS A 43 6.84 2.74 -4.92
N LEU A 44 6.20 1.94 -4.06
CA LEU A 44 4.74 1.89 -3.99
C LEU A 44 4.28 2.45 -2.65
N ASN A 45 3.18 3.20 -2.71
CA ASN A 45 2.41 3.66 -1.57
C ASN A 45 0.98 3.12 -1.68
N GLY A 46 0.24 3.17 -0.57
CA GLY A 46 -1.17 2.82 -0.58
C GLY A 46 -1.96 3.78 0.30
N LYS A 47 -3.04 4.33 -0.25
CA LYS A 47 -3.89 5.29 0.47
C LYS A 47 -5.29 4.75 0.68
N ILE A 48 -5.89 5.12 1.79
CA ILE A 48 -7.30 4.82 2.05
C ILE A 48 -8.16 5.61 1.05
N VAL A 49 -9.02 4.90 0.33
CA VAL A 49 -9.95 5.53 -0.63
C VAL A 49 -11.41 5.35 -0.24
N TRP A 50 -11.69 4.46 0.70
CA TRP A 50 -13.05 4.22 1.18
C TRP A 50 -13.02 3.62 2.60
N LEU A 51 -13.96 4.03 3.43
CA LEU A 51 -14.18 3.49 4.77
C LEU A 51 -15.65 3.11 4.94
N LYS A 52 -15.91 1.93 5.50
CA LYS A 52 -17.25 1.45 5.79
C LYS A 52 -18.02 2.42 6.72
N LYS A 53 -17.32 3.01 7.68
CA LYS A 53 -17.91 3.97 8.64
C LYS A 53 -18.13 5.36 8.05
N GLY A 54 -17.78 5.57 6.77
CA GLY A 54 -17.94 6.84 6.07
C GLY A 54 -16.67 7.65 5.96
N ASP A 55 -16.69 8.62 5.05
CA ASP A 55 -15.53 9.44 4.72
C ASP A 55 -15.29 10.58 5.72
N GLY A 56 -16.17 10.73 6.71
CA GLY A 56 -15.99 11.70 7.79
C GLY A 56 -15.07 11.23 8.94
N GLN A 57 -14.57 10.01 8.88
CA GLN A 57 -13.69 9.48 9.93
C GLN A 57 -12.37 10.23 9.97
N LEU A 58 -11.95 10.62 11.16
CA LEU A 58 -10.71 11.38 11.39
C LEU A 58 -9.63 10.48 11.99
N ASP A 59 -8.40 10.91 11.86
CA ASP A 59 -7.21 10.20 12.34
C ASP A 59 -6.96 10.48 13.83
N VAL A 60 -7.94 10.16 14.67
CA VAL A 60 -7.98 10.56 16.08
C VAL A 60 -6.91 9.90 16.95
N HIS A 61 -6.35 8.77 16.51
CA HIS A 61 -5.30 8.05 17.24
C HIS A 61 -3.88 8.40 16.80
N ASN A 62 -3.74 9.36 15.86
CA ASN A 62 -2.42 9.77 15.41
C ASN A 62 -1.61 10.33 16.59
N PRO A 63 -0.34 9.89 16.76
CA PRO A 63 0.51 10.42 17.83
C PRO A 63 0.85 11.90 17.65
N ASP A 64 0.79 12.42 16.42
CA ASP A 64 0.94 13.84 16.15
C ASP A 64 -0.43 14.52 16.26
N LYS A 65 -0.60 15.36 17.27
CA LYS A 65 -1.86 16.06 17.53
C LYS A 65 -2.32 16.90 16.33
N LYS A 66 -1.39 17.43 15.56
CA LYS A 66 -1.71 18.23 14.36
C LYS A 66 -2.42 17.42 13.29
N LEU A 67 -2.20 16.10 13.27
CA LEU A 67 -2.78 15.20 12.27
C LEU A 67 -4.08 14.54 12.74
N GLN A 68 -4.47 14.71 13.99
CA GLN A 68 -5.67 14.05 14.53
C GLN A 68 -6.97 14.55 13.92
N SER A 69 -6.98 15.74 13.34
CA SER A 69 -8.15 16.31 12.68
C SER A 69 -8.21 16.06 11.18
N ARG A 70 -7.20 15.36 10.61
CA ARG A 70 -7.23 15.03 9.18
C ARG A 70 -8.19 13.89 8.91
N LYS A 71 -8.80 13.89 7.73
CA LYS A 71 -9.62 12.77 7.28
C LYS A 71 -8.75 11.56 7.00
N LEU A 72 -9.22 10.38 7.39
CA LEU A 72 -8.53 9.12 7.07
C LEU A 72 -8.57 8.79 5.59
N VAL A 73 -9.67 9.09 4.90
CA VAL A 73 -9.72 8.94 3.44
C VAL A 73 -8.68 9.88 2.81
N GLY A 74 -7.77 9.33 2.03
CA GLY A 74 -6.66 10.03 1.42
C GLY A 74 -5.33 9.86 2.15
N VAL A 75 -5.32 9.28 3.37
CA VAL A 75 -4.09 9.04 4.11
C VAL A 75 -3.32 7.87 3.51
N ASN A 76 -2.03 8.03 3.28
CA ASN A 76 -1.13 6.95 2.92
C ASN A 76 -0.89 6.07 4.14
N ILE A 77 -1.46 4.86 4.14
CA ILE A 77 -1.20 3.88 5.21
C ILE A 77 -0.08 2.91 4.84
N LEU A 78 0.18 2.73 3.55
CA LEU A 78 1.34 1.98 3.06
C LEU A 78 2.30 2.98 2.43
N THR A 79 3.57 2.96 2.83
CA THR A 79 4.57 3.89 2.32
C THR A 79 5.89 3.20 2.05
N GLY A 80 6.54 3.61 0.96
CA GLY A 80 7.94 3.29 0.69
C GLY A 80 8.24 1.84 0.38
N LEU A 81 7.28 1.09 -0.18
CA LEU A 81 7.50 -0.31 -0.54
C LEU A 81 8.37 -0.41 -1.79
N THR A 82 9.44 -1.20 -1.70
CA THR A 82 10.44 -1.35 -2.77
C THR A 82 10.41 -2.79 -3.29
N LYS A 83 10.46 -2.95 -4.60
CA LYS A 83 10.47 -4.25 -5.26
C LYS A 83 11.71 -5.05 -4.84
N LYS A 84 11.49 -6.28 -4.35
CA LYS A 84 12.55 -7.21 -3.98
C LYS A 84 12.12 -8.63 -4.33
N GLY A 85 12.56 -9.13 -5.48
CA GLY A 85 12.10 -10.41 -5.99
C GLY A 85 10.62 -10.37 -6.32
N LYS A 86 9.84 -11.28 -5.75
CA LYS A 86 8.38 -11.35 -5.94
C LYS A 86 7.60 -10.55 -4.92
N LYS A 87 8.29 -9.91 -3.98
CA LYS A 87 7.67 -9.13 -2.90
C LYS A 87 7.99 -7.65 -3.04
N TRP A 88 7.23 -6.85 -2.33
CA TRP A 88 7.53 -5.44 -2.09
C TRP A 88 7.82 -5.30 -0.61
N GLU A 89 9.01 -4.81 -0.26
CA GLU A 89 9.53 -4.81 1.11
C GLU A 89 10.10 -3.45 1.50
N GLY A 90 10.53 -3.33 2.75
CA GLY A 90 11.18 -2.14 3.27
C GLY A 90 10.26 -0.96 3.48
N GLY A 91 8.97 -1.16 3.35
CA GLY A 91 7.98 -0.13 3.58
C GLY A 91 7.47 -0.11 5.01
N LYS A 92 6.46 0.74 5.22
CA LYS A 92 5.77 0.90 6.50
C LYS A 92 4.28 0.83 6.30
N ILE A 93 3.58 0.36 7.34
CA ILE A 93 2.12 0.40 7.41
C ILE A 93 1.70 1.15 8.67
N TYR A 94 0.82 2.15 8.48
CA TYR A 94 0.22 2.90 9.57
C TYR A 94 -1.14 2.30 9.93
N ASN A 95 -1.37 2.03 11.21
CA ASN A 95 -2.64 1.52 11.71
C ASN A 95 -3.42 2.66 12.38
N PRO A 96 -4.49 3.19 11.74
CA PRO A 96 -5.27 4.28 12.35
C PRO A 96 -6.03 3.87 13.61
N LYS A 97 -6.24 2.58 13.85
CA LYS A 97 -6.96 2.10 15.04
C LYS A 97 -6.15 2.29 16.32
N ASN A 98 -4.82 2.29 16.23
CA ASN A 98 -3.96 2.46 17.40
C ASN A 98 -2.90 3.56 17.22
N GLY A 99 -2.82 4.18 16.04
CA GLY A 99 -1.86 5.25 15.76
C GLY A 99 -0.41 4.78 15.60
N LYS A 100 -0.17 3.49 15.48
CA LYS A 100 1.18 2.93 15.38
C LYS A 100 1.57 2.63 13.93
N THR A 101 2.87 2.71 13.67
CA THR A 101 3.45 2.40 12.37
C THR A 101 4.39 1.20 12.50
N TYR A 102 4.28 0.25 11.57
CA TYR A 102 5.06 -0.98 11.56
C TYR A 102 5.81 -1.12 10.25
N LYS A 103 6.93 -1.84 10.27
CA LYS A 103 7.57 -2.29 9.03
C LYS A 103 6.61 -3.20 8.28
N CYS A 104 6.65 -3.16 6.96
CA CYS A 104 5.64 -3.83 6.13
C CYS A 104 6.26 -4.44 4.88
N SER A 105 5.74 -5.59 4.49
CA SER A 105 5.94 -6.18 3.17
C SER A 105 4.61 -6.62 2.58
N ILE A 106 4.51 -6.62 1.25
CA ILE A 106 3.33 -7.10 0.54
C ILE A 106 3.74 -8.03 -0.61
N TRP A 107 2.88 -8.96 -0.96
CA TRP A 107 3.08 -9.84 -2.11
C TRP A 107 1.74 -10.44 -2.55
N LEU A 108 1.69 -10.85 -3.81
CA LEU A 108 0.52 -11.54 -4.34
C LEU A 108 0.56 -13.01 -3.96
N ASP A 109 -0.60 -13.54 -3.61
CA ASP A 109 -0.87 -14.94 -3.42
C ASP A 109 -2.12 -15.29 -4.21
N GLY A 110 -1.94 -15.81 -5.44
CA GLY A 110 -3.02 -15.92 -6.39
C GLY A 110 -3.61 -14.56 -6.72
N ASN A 111 -4.91 -14.39 -6.54
CA ASN A 111 -5.60 -13.13 -6.78
C ASN A 111 -5.68 -12.23 -5.54
N ASN A 112 -5.12 -12.70 -4.42
CA ASN A 112 -5.16 -11.97 -3.16
C ASN A 112 -3.84 -11.26 -2.92
N LEU A 113 -3.88 -10.20 -2.12
CA LEU A 113 -2.70 -9.47 -1.67
C LEU A 113 -2.45 -9.82 -0.21
N LYS A 114 -1.26 -10.32 0.07
CA LYS A 114 -0.81 -10.51 1.44
C LYS A 114 -0.13 -9.23 1.92
N VAL A 115 -0.54 -8.76 3.08
CA VAL A 115 0.00 -7.56 3.72
C VAL A 115 0.48 -7.96 5.11
N ARG A 116 1.79 -7.84 5.33
CA ARG A 116 2.42 -8.27 6.58
C ARG A 116 3.04 -7.09 7.30
N GLY A 117 2.62 -6.89 8.56
CA GLY A 117 3.24 -5.95 9.47
C GLY A 117 4.14 -6.69 10.46
N TYR A 118 5.26 -6.07 10.82
CA TYR A 118 6.26 -6.67 11.72
C TYR A 118 6.33 -5.88 13.01
N ILE A 119 6.26 -6.60 14.15
CA ILE A 119 6.37 -6.04 15.50
C ILE A 119 7.49 -6.83 16.20
N ALA A 120 8.67 -6.23 16.36
CA ALA A 120 9.85 -6.89 16.90
C ALA A 120 10.12 -8.20 16.15
N MET A 121 10.15 -9.35 16.83
CA MET A 121 10.34 -10.66 16.19
C MET A 121 9.03 -11.31 15.72
N PHE A 122 7.89 -10.64 15.96
CA PHE A 122 6.58 -11.15 15.57
C PHE A 122 6.09 -10.48 14.30
N TYR A 123 5.14 -11.12 13.63
CA TYR A 123 4.48 -10.52 12.48
C TYR A 123 3.01 -10.94 12.43
N GLU A 124 2.22 -10.12 11.75
CA GLU A 124 0.82 -10.40 11.47
C GLU A 124 0.60 -10.23 9.97
N THR A 125 -0.08 -11.21 9.35
CA THR A 125 -0.35 -11.19 7.92
C THR A 125 -1.86 -11.09 7.69
N GLN A 126 -2.26 -10.10 6.92
CA GLN A 126 -3.64 -9.92 6.45
C GLN A 126 -3.76 -10.35 5.00
N THR A 127 -4.94 -10.76 4.61
CA THR A 127 -5.30 -11.05 3.23
C THR A 127 -6.25 -9.98 2.74
N TRP A 128 -5.84 -9.22 1.74
CA TRP A 128 -6.67 -8.22 1.08
C TRP A 128 -7.15 -8.78 -0.25
N THR A 129 -8.40 -8.48 -0.60
CA THR A 129 -9.01 -8.98 -1.82
C THR A 129 -9.13 -7.89 -2.86
N LYS A 130 -9.11 -8.27 -4.13
CA LYS A 130 -9.23 -7.31 -5.24
C LYS A 130 -10.61 -6.65 -5.20
N LYS A 131 -10.61 -5.32 -5.36
CA LYS A 131 -11.84 -4.54 -5.46
C LYS A 131 -12.48 -4.70 -6.84
#